data_92bf9d403fa3addf628b5ab1108fa9dc
#
_entry.id   92bf9d403fa3addf628b5ab1108fa9dc
#
_cell.length_a   1.000
_cell.length_b   1.000
_cell.length_c   1.000
_cell.angle_alpha   90.00
_cell.angle_beta   90.00
_cell.angle_gamma   90.00
#
_symmetry.space_group_name_H-M   'P 1'
#
loop_
_entity.id
_entity.type
_entity.pdbx_description
1 polymer ?
#
loop_
_entity_poly.entity_id
_entity_poly.type
_entity_poly.pdbx_seq_one_letter_code
_entity_poly.pdbx_strand_id
1 'polypeptide(L)'
;MTHYRTAPLPSPGLPAGIPYIIGNEAAERFSFYGMRAILVVFMTQYLLNTDGTLDSMAEAEAKGWYHLFVSAVYFTPLLGALLSDGLLGKYRTIIVLSLIYVLGHFALAVDHTRLGLAIGLGLIAAGAGGIKPCVSAHVGDQFGESNQHLLSRVFSWFYFSINLGAFSSMLATPWLMEHHGPALAFGVPGVLMLIATLVFWWGRKRFVHIPPAGMTFVREVLSGDGLRLLGRLSLIYLFIAVFWALFDQTGSAWVLQAQKMDHELFGINILPAQIQAANPLLVMLLIPLFSYKVYPAVSRLWTLTQLRKISIGMFVTVLAFSIPTWIQMQIDQGGVPSIGWQLLAYVVLTSAEVMVAITALEFSYTQAPRTMKSFVMAFFMMSIAVGNLFTSAVNFFIMNQDGSSKLAGAAYYEFFTLLMLVTAVLFILVARLYKGETFIQEER
;
A
#
# COMPACT_ATOMS: atom_id res chain seq x y z
N MET A 1 -24.89 20.65 -22.09
CA MET A 1 -23.97 20.12 -21.05
C MET A 1 -24.82 19.55 -19.95
N THR A 2 -24.70 18.26 -19.62
CA THR A 2 -25.42 17.65 -18.51
C THR A 2 -24.90 18.26 -17.22
N HIS A 3 -25.69 19.08 -16.52
CA HIS A 3 -25.35 19.62 -15.23
C HIS A 3 -25.38 18.49 -14.19
N TYR A 4 -24.22 18.04 -13.76
CA TYR A 4 -24.11 17.13 -12.61
C TYR A 4 -24.38 17.88 -11.31
N ARG A 5 -24.85 17.17 -10.27
CA ARG A 5 -25.02 17.75 -8.94
C ARG A 5 -23.66 18.11 -8.34
N THR A 6 -23.59 19.28 -7.73
CA THR A 6 -22.39 19.77 -7.04
C THR A 6 -22.51 19.77 -5.52
N ALA A 7 -23.70 19.37 -5.00
CA ALA A 7 -23.97 19.22 -3.57
C ALA A 7 -24.84 17.98 -3.31
N PRO A 8 -24.72 17.35 -2.13
CA PRO A 8 -25.58 16.25 -1.72
C PRO A 8 -27.06 16.69 -1.65
N LEU A 9 -27.99 15.77 -1.96
CA LEU A 9 -29.40 16.00 -1.71
C LEU A 9 -29.72 15.71 -0.25
N PRO A 10 -30.64 16.49 0.38
CA PRO A 10 -31.14 16.15 1.69
C PRO A 10 -31.86 14.79 1.65
N SER A 11 -31.29 13.81 2.31
CA SER A 11 -31.84 12.46 2.40
C SER A 11 -31.26 11.77 3.63
N PRO A 12 -32.09 11.12 4.47
CA PRO A 12 -31.59 10.36 5.62
C PRO A 12 -30.97 9.00 5.23
N GLY A 13 -31.14 8.60 3.98
CA GLY A 13 -30.69 7.30 3.47
C GLY A 13 -29.25 7.29 2.91
N LEU A 14 -28.82 6.10 2.53
CA LEU A 14 -27.54 5.88 1.89
C LEU A 14 -27.49 6.58 0.52
N PRO A 15 -26.45 7.38 0.22
CA PRO A 15 -26.30 8.00 -1.09
C PRO A 15 -26.24 6.95 -2.21
N ALA A 16 -27.04 7.15 -3.26
CA ALA A 16 -27.19 6.18 -4.35
C ALA A 16 -25.90 5.90 -5.15
N GLY A 17 -24.87 6.74 -5.01
CA GLY A 17 -23.56 6.58 -5.61
C GLY A 17 -22.63 5.59 -4.88
N ILE A 18 -22.83 5.38 -3.59
CA ILE A 18 -21.93 4.60 -2.72
C ILE A 18 -21.66 3.18 -3.23
N PRO A 19 -22.65 2.36 -3.65
CA PRO A 19 -22.37 1.02 -4.15
C PRO A 19 -21.43 0.98 -5.36
N TYR A 20 -21.52 1.98 -6.25
CA TYR A 20 -20.66 2.09 -7.42
C TYR A 20 -19.21 2.42 -7.03
N ILE A 21 -19.02 3.24 -6.00
CA ILE A 21 -17.68 3.63 -5.51
C ILE A 21 -17.04 2.46 -4.78
N ILE A 22 -17.77 1.78 -3.88
CA ILE A 22 -17.27 0.62 -3.14
C ILE A 22 -16.93 -0.54 -4.07
N GLY A 23 -17.80 -0.82 -5.06
CA GLY A 23 -17.53 -1.87 -6.05
C GLY A 23 -16.30 -1.56 -6.91
N ASN A 24 -16.12 -0.31 -7.33
CA ASN A 24 -14.93 0.13 -8.05
C ASN A 24 -13.67 -0.02 -7.20
N GLU A 25 -13.73 0.33 -5.92
CA GLU A 25 -12.59 0.18 -5.00
C GLU A 25 -12.22 -1.29 -4.81
N ALA A 26 -13.19 -2.18 -4.57
CA ALA A 26 -12.92 -3.60 -4.41
C ALA A 26 -12.20 -4.20 -5.62
N ALA A 27 -12.63 -3.84 -6.84
CA ALA A 27 -12.01 -4.31 -8.08
C ALA A 27 -10.63 -3.66 -8.32
N GLU A 28 -10.45 -2.40 -7.97
CA GLU A 28 -9.13 -1.73 -8.04
C GLU A 28 -8.15 -2.42 -7.10
N ARG A 29 -8.57 -2.70 -5.86
CA ARG A 29 -7.71 -3.41 -4.89
C ARG A 29 -7.39 -4.83 -5.33
N PHE A 30 -8.38 -5.56 -5.85
CA PHE A 30 -8.14 -6.86 -6.46
C PHE A 30 -7.07 -6.76 -7.56
N SER A 31 -7.22 -5.79 -8.46
CA SER A 31 -6.31 -5.61 -9.60
C SER A 31 -4.90 -5.25 -9.14
N PHE A 32 -4.77 -4.30 -8.22
CA PHE A 32 -3.47 -3.83 -7.74
C PHE A 32 -2.73 -4.89 -6.93
N TYR A 33 -3.37 -5.43 -5.88
CA TYR A 33 -2.71 -6.38 -4.99
C TYR A 33 -2.48 -7.73 -5.66
N GLY A 34 -3.36 -8.15 -6.56
CA GLY A 34 -3.17 -9.36 -7.34
C GLY A 34 -1.97 -9.27 -8.28
N MET A 35 -1.86 -8.21 -9.05
CA MET A 35 -0.68 -7.96 -9.90
C MET A 35 0.59 -7.86 -9.07
N ARG A 36 0.57 -7.10 -7.98
CA ARG A 36 1.72 -6.91 -7.10
C ARG A 36 2.20 -8.24 -6.48
N ALA A 37 1.27 -9.13 -6.12
CA ALA A 37 1.59 -10.41 -5.49
C ALA A 37 2.42 -11.35 -6.39
N ILE A 38 2.21 -11.29 -7.70
CA ILE A 38 2.91 -12.15 -8.67
C ILE A 38 4.12 -11.48 -9.32
N LEU A 39 4.33 -10.18 -9.09
CA LEU A 39 5.28 -9.38 -9.86
C LEU A 39 6.73 -9.90 -9.75
N VAL A 40 7.20 -10.20 -8.54
CA VAL A 40 8.58 -10.71 -8.36
C VAL A 40 8.76 -12.10 -8.96
N VAL A 41 7.74 -12.95 -8.89
CA VAL A 41 7.76 -14.28 -9.51
C VAL A 41 7.79 -14.14 -11.04
N PHE A 42 6.98 -13.24 -11.60
CA PHE A 42 7.00 -12.95 -13.03
C PHE A 42 8.39 -12.51 -13.51
N MET A 43 9.02 -11.56 -12.82
CA MET A 43 10.35 -11.05 -13.20
C MET A 43 11.45 -12.10 -13.11
N THR A 44 11.37 -13.05 -12.17
CA THR A 44 12.39 -14.07 -11.98
C THR A 44 12.17 -15.37 -12.76
N GLN A 45 10.96 -15.63 -13.28
CA GLN A 45 10.63 -16.91 -13.87
C GLN A 45 9.92 -16.88 -15.23
N TYR A 46 9.27 -15.77 -15.60
CA TYR A 46 8.39 -15.71 -16.78
C TYR A 46 8.74 -14.61 -17.78
N LEU A 47 9.73 -13.76 -17.46
CA LEU A 47 10.14 -12.66 -18.34
C LEU A 47 10.81 -13.22 -19.61
N LEU A 48 10.50 -12.62 -20.75
CA LEU A 48 10.96 -13.09 -22.05
C LEU A 48 11.77 -12.03 -22.79
N ASN A 49 12.68 -12.48 -23.65
CA ASN A 49 13.26 -11.68 -24.71
C ASN A 49 12.27 -11.49 -25.88
N THR A 50 12.60 -10.61 -26.79
CA THR A 50 11.80 -10.35 -28.02
C THR A 50 11.70 -11.55 -28.96
N ASP A 51 12.61 -12.51 -28.85
CA ASP A 51 12.60 -13.78 -29.61
C ASP A 51 11.83 -14.91 -28.89
N GLY A 52 11.23 -14.61 -27.71
CA GLY A 52 10.47 -15.57 -26.90
C GLY A 52 11.32 -16.47 -25.99
N THR A 53 12.62 -16.30 -25.95
CA THR A 53 13.48 -17.00 -24.98
C THR A 53 13.37 -16.38 -23.60
N LEU A 54 13.65 -17.18 -22.55
CA LEU A 54 13.56 -16.72 -21.16
C LEU A 54 14.63 -15.65 -20.86
N ASP A 55 14.23 -14.54 -20.25
CA ASP A 55 15.07 -13.41 -19.81
C ASP A 55 14.88 -13.13 -18.31
N SER A 56 15.05 -14.14 -17.47
CA SER A 56 14.86 -14.04 -16.03
C SER A 56 15.78 -13.01 -15.38
N MET A 57 15.24 -12.17 -14.52
CA MET A 57 16.01 -11.26 -13.67
C MET A 57 16.65 -12.01 -12.51
N ALA A 58 17.86 -11.59 -12.10
CA ALA A 58 18.42 -12.00 -10.82
C ALA A 58 17.55 -11.52 -9.64
N GLU A 59 17.55 -12.24 -8.52
CA GLU A 59 16.70 -11.91 -7.36
C GLU A 59 16.90 -10.46 -6.88
N ALA A 60 18.15 -9.96 -6.84
CA ALA A 60 18.43 -8.59 -6.43
C ALA A 60 17.88 -7.56 -7.43
N GLU A 61 18.00 -7.82 -8.73
CA GLU A 61 17.45 -6.98 -9.80
C GLU A 61 15.92 -6.92 -9.70
N ALA A 62 15.26 -8.06 -9.59
CA ALA A 62 13.80 -8.14 -9.48
C ALA A 62 13.27 -7.41 -8.23
N LYS A 63 13.93 -7.58 -7.07
CA LYS A 63 13.62 -6.81 -5.85
C LYS A 63 13.81 -5.31 -6.07
N GLY A 64 14.89 -4.90 -6.74
CA GLY A 64 15.14 -3.49 -7.06
C GLY A 64 14.02 -2.87 -7.87
N TRP A 65 13.61 -3.49 -8.96
CA TRP A 65 12.51 -3.03 -9.82
C TRP A 65 11.15 -3.07 -9.13
N TYR A 66 10.87 -4.12 -8.34
CA TYR A 66 9.65 -4.22 -7.53
C TYR A 66 9.51 -3.01 -6.60
N HIS A 67 10.54 -2.70 -5.82
CA HIS A 67 10.49 -1.59 -4.87
C HIS A 67 10.51 -0.22 -5.57
N LEU A 68 11.17 -0.09 -6.73
CA LEU A 68 11.08 1.13 -7.54
C LEU A 68 9.65 1.38 -8.04
N PHE A 69 8.98 0.34 -8.50
CA PHE A 69 7.57 0.40 -8.89
C PHE A 69 6.67 0.81 -7.72
N VAL A 70 6.81 0.17 -6.56
CA VAL A 70 6.04 0.52 -5.36
C VAL A 70 6.30 1.96 -4.93
N SER A 71 7.56 2.42 -4.97
CA SER A 71 7.91 3.82 -4.72
C SER A 71 7.16 4.77 -5.67
N ALA A 72 7.15 4.48 -6.97
CA ALA A 72 6.43 5.30 -7.96
C ALA A 72 4.93 5.37 -7.67
N VAL A 73 4.30 4.23 -7.32
CA VAL A 73 2.85 4.16 -6.97
C VAL A 73 2.50 5.03 -5.77
N TYR A 74 3.39 5.15 -4.78
CA TYR A 74 3.14 5.95 -3.58
C TYR A 74 3.67 7.39 -3.67
N PHE A 75 4.41 7.72 -4.72
CA PHE A 75 4.73 9.09 -5.09
C PHE A 75 3.60 9.78 -5.88
N THR A 76 2.95 9.04 -6.79
CA THR A 76 1.89 9.56 -7.68
C THR A 76 0.61 10.06 -7.00
N PRO A 77 0.23 9.69 -5.75
CA PRO A 77 -0.88 10.30 -5.03
C PRO A 77 -0.80 11.82 -4.89
N LEU A 78 0.40 12.39 -4.76
CA LEU A 78 0.57 13.84 -4.77
C LEU A 78 0.14 14.47 -6.11
N LEU A 79 0.54 13.85 -7.22
CA LEU A 79 0.16 14.28 -8.56
C LEU A 79 -1.34 14.09 -8.81
N GLY A 80 -1.91 12.99 -8.31
CA GLY A 80 -3.34 12.70 -8.38
C GLY A 80 -4.18 13.74 -7.62
N ALA A 81 -3.75 14.13 -6.43
CA ALA A 81 -4.40 15.17 -5.64
C ALA A 81 -4.33 16.54 -6.34
N LEU A 82 -3.15 16.93 -6.86
CA LEU A 82 -2.99 18.15 -7.65
C LEU A 82 -3.90 18.17 -8.89
N LEU A 83 -3.99 17.05 -9.59
CA LEU A 83 -4.82 16.92 -10.79
C LEU A 83 -6.31 16.99 -10.45
N SER A 84 -6.74 16.33 -9.36
CA SER A 84 -8.15 16.30 -8.96
C SER A 84 -8.64 17.60 -8.37
N ASP A 85 -7.89 18.18 -7.44
CA ASP A 85 -8.32 19.35 -6.70
C ASP A 85 -8.01 20.65 -7.46
N GLY A 86 -6.94 20.63 -8.30
CA GLY A 86 -6.52 21.79 -9.09
C GLY A 86 -7.20 21.93 -10.45
N LEU A 87 -7.43 20.82 -11.17
CA LEU A 87 -7.73 20.89 -12.62
C LEU A 87 -9.02 20.17 -13.04
N LEU A 88 -9.15 18.84 -12.78
CA LEU A 88 -10.18 18.00 -13.40
C LEU A 88 -11.41 17.75 -12.51
N GLY A 89 -11.25 17.86 -11.20
CA GLY A 89 -12.22 17.32 -10.22
C GLY A 89 -12.09 15.80 -10.05
N LYS A 90 -12.48 15.28 -8.89
CA LYS A 90 -12.25 13.88 -8.48
C LYS A 90 -12.81 12.86 -9.47
N TYR A 91 -14.04 13.02 -9.90
CA TYR A 91 -14.69 12.08 -10.82
C TYR A 91 -13.91 11.90 -12.14
N ARG A 92 -13.54 13.00 -12.79
CA ARG A 92 -12.82 12.94 -14.07
C ARG A 92 -11.42 12.35 -13.88
N THR A 93 -10.74 12.72 -12.80
CA THR A 93 -9.44 12.18 -12.44
C THR A 93 -9.51 10.66 -12.26
N ILE A 94 -10.51 10.15 -11.51
CA ILE A 94 -10.71 8.70 -11.34
C ILE A 94 -10.92 8.01 -12.68
N ILE A 95 -11.78 8.51 -13.56
CA ILE A 95 -12.05 7.87 -14.87
C ILE A 95 -10.79 7.85 -15.74
N VAL A 96 -10.11 8.99 -15.91
CA VAL A 96 -8.92 9.09 -16.79
C VAL A 96 -7.81 8.17 -16.28
N LEU A 97 -7.53 8.21 -14.98
CA LEU A 97 -6.47 7.40 -14.39
C LEU A 97 -6.84 5.91 -14.35
N SER A 98 -8.12 5.56 -14.20
CA SER A 98 -8.59 4.17 -14.32
C SER A 98 -8.36 3.60 -15.72
N LEU A 99 -8.57 4.39 -16.77
CA LEU A 99 -8.29 3.96 -18.15
C LEU A 99 -6.79 3.76 -18.39
N ILE A 100 -5.94 4.66 -17.87
CA ILE A 100 -4.48 4.51 -17.91
C ILE A 100 -4.05 3.23 -17.18
N TYR A 101 -4.68 2.96 -16.03
CA TYR A 101 -4.43 1.76 -15.24
C TYR A 101 -4.81 0.48 -15.99
N VAL A 102 -5.97 0.46 -16.66
CA VAL A 102 -6.41 -0.67 -17.51
C VAL A 102 -5.41 -0.92 -18.65
N LEU A 103 -4.92 0.15 -19.31
CA LEU A 103 -3.90 0.02 -20.35
C LEU A 103 -2.59 -0.58 -19.79
N GLY A 104 -2.22 -0.26 -18.57
CA GLY A 104 -1.05 -0.86 -17.89
C GLY A 104 -1.20 -2.37 -17.68
N HIS A 105 -2.36 -2.83 -17.21
CA HIS A 105 -2.67 -4.25 -17.10
C HIS A 105 -2.68 -4.96 -18.45
N PHE A 106 -3.25 -4.31 -19.48
CA PHE A 106 -3.24 -4.84 -20.82
C PHE A 106 -1.81 -5.01 -21.37
N ALA A 107 -0.95 -4.01 -21.15
CA ALA A 107 0.47 -4.11 -21.55
C ALA A 107 1.15 -5.32 -20.88
N LEU A 108 0.98 -5.51 -19.57
CA LEU A 108 1.52 -6.67 -18.85
C LEU A 108 0.94 -8.01 -19.32
N ALA A 109 -0.30 -8.03 -19.79
CA ALA A 109 -0.95 -9.26 -20.25
C ALA A 109 -0.50 -9.71 -21.64
N VAL A 110 -0.10 -8.77 -22.52
CA VAL A 110 0.24 -9.06 -23.92
C VAL A 110 1.75 -9.06 -24.17
N ASP A 111 2.53 -8.29 -23.45
CA ASP A 111 3.97 -8.14 -23.67
C ASP A 111 4.74 -8.52 -22.40
N HIS A 112 5.33 -9.71 -22.42
CA HIS A 112 6.09 -10.27 -21.30
C HIS A 112 7.58 -9.94 -21.37
N THR A 113 7.97 -8.97 -22.19
CA THR A 113 9.36 -8.48 -22.26
C THR A 113 9.66 -7.44 -21.18
N ARG A 114 10.95 -7.10 -21.01
CA ARG A 114 11.37 -5.99 -20.13
C ARG A 114 10.71 -4.66 -20.52
N LEU A 115 10.48 -4.42 -21.82
CA LEU A 115 9.82 -3.22 -22.30
C LEU A 115 8.33 -3.22 -21.93
N GLY A 116 7.62 -4.32 -22.15
CA GLY A 116 6.22 -4.49 -21.75
C GLY A 116 6.04 -4.34 -20.25
N LEU A 117 6.96 -4.92 -19.46
CA LEU A 117 7.00 -4.75 -18.01
C LEU A 117 7.16 -3.26 -17.63
N ALA A 118 8.13 -2.55 -18.19
CA ALA A 118 8.38 -1.15 -17.89
C ALA A 118 7.19 -0.24 -18.23
N ILE A 119 6.60 -0.43 -19.43
CA ILE A 119 5.42 0.31 -19.87
C ILE A 119 4.22 0.00 -18.96
N GLY A 120 3.95 -1.28 -18.72
CA GLY A 120 2.82 -1.72 -17.89
C GLY A 120 2.90 -1.19 -16.47
N LEU A 121 4.04 -1.34 -15.80
CA LEU A 121 4.26 -0.83 -14.45
C LEU A 121 4.23 0.70 -14.38
N GLY A 122 4.77 1.39 -15.39
CA GLY A 122 4.72 2.86 -15.47
C GLY A 122 3.27 3.38 -15.57
N LEU A 123 2.46 2.77 -16.43
CA LEU A 123 1.03 3.11 -16.58
C LEU A 123 0.24 2.77 -15.30
N ILE A 124 0.51 1.63 -14.67
CA ILE A 124 -0.14 1.24 -13.41
C ILE A 124 0.25 2.21 -12.28
N ALA A 125 1.53 2.58 -12.17
CA ALA A 125 1.97 3.53 -11.14
C ALA A 125 1.28 4.89 -11.31
N ALA A 126 1.19 5.40 -12.55
CA ALA A 126 0.49 6.64 -12.85
C ALA A 126 -1.01 6.55 -12.54
N GLY A 127 -1.66 5.46 -12.97
CA GLY A 127 -3.10 5.26 -12.82
C GLY A 127 -3.50 4.96 -11.37
N ALA A 128 -3.04 3.84 -10.81
CA ALA A 128 -3.45 3.36 -9.48
C ALA A 128 -3.06 4.32 -8.35
N GLY A 129 -1.83 4.85 -8.41
CA GLY A 129 -1.37 5.78 -7.38
C GLY A 129 -2.19 7.07 -7.34
N GLY A 130 -2.47 7.65 -8.50
CA GLY A 130 -3.26 8.88 -8.60
C GLY A 130 -4.74 8.72 -8.24
N ILE A 131 -5.33 7.52 -8.37
CA ILE A 131 -6.72 7.23 -8.00
C ILE A 131 -6.90 7.18 -6.47
N LYS A 132 -5.95 6.62 -5.74
CA LYS A 132 -6.05 6.31 -4.30
C LYS A 132 -6.60 7.46 -3.43
N PRO A 133 -6.05 8.69 -3.48
CA PRO A 133 -6.57 9.79 -2.68
C PRO A 133 -7.96 10.27 -3.18
N CYS A 134 -8.23 10.12 -4.47
CA CYS A 134 -9.46 10.64 -5.07
C CYS A 134 -10.70 9.82 -4.69
N VAL A 135 -10.59 8.48 -4.64
CA VAL A 135 -11.75 7.60 -4.39
C VAL A 135 -12.26 7.74 -2.96
N SER A 136 -11.39 7.72 -1.96
CA SER A 136 -11.78 7.88 -0.55
C SER A 136 -12.39 9.26 -0.29
N ALA A 137 -11.82 10.32 -0.87
CA ALA A 137 -12.38 11.66 -0.79
C ALA A 137 -13.75 11.74 -1.50
N HIS A 138 -13.90 11.07 -2.65
CA HIS A 138 -15.16 11.02 -3.40
C HIS A 138 -16.28 10.30 -2.63
N VAL A 139 -15.95 9.30 -1.78
CA VAL A 139 -16.91 8.71 -0.84
C VAL A 139 -17.44 9.79 0.11
N GLY A 140 -16.57 10.56 0.74
CA GLY A 140 -16.95 11.63 1.68
C GLY A 140 -17.83 12.69 1.04
N ASP A 141 -17.57 13.07 -0.20
CA ASP A 141 -18.30 14.08 -0.95
C ASP A 141 -19.77 13.71 -1.20
N GLN A 142 -20.15 12.44 -1.09
CA GLN A 142 -21.52 11.98 -1.32
C GLN A 142 -22.46 12.28 -0.14
N PHE A 143 -21.93 12.62 1.04
CA PHE A 143 -22.69 12.81 2.27
C PHE A 143 -22.95 14.29 2.56
N GLY A 144 -24.16 14.57 3.06
CA GLY A 144 -24.58 15.86 3.59
C GLY A 144 -24.94 15.75 5.09
N GLU A 145 -25.38 16.85 5.71
CA GLU A 145 -25.74 16.88 7.13
C GLU A 145 -26.80 15.83 7.50
N SER A 146 -27.79 15.60 6.62
CA SER A 146 -28.92 14.70 6.89
C SER A 146 -28.53 13.22 7.00
N ASN A 147 -27.40 12.79 6.40
CA ASN A 147 -26.96 11.40 6.39
C ASN A 147 -25.51 11.21 6.85
N GLN A 148 -24.89 12.23 7.45
CA GLN A 148 -23.54 12.18 7.99
C GLN A 148 -23.33 11.04 9.00
N HIS A 149 -24.39 10.67 9.74
CA HIS A 149 -24.36 9.55 10.70
C HIS A 149 -24.05 8.19 10.04
N LEU A 150 -24.25 8.03 8.73
CA LEU A 150 -23.93 6.82 7.98
C LEU A 150 -22.46 6.78 7.49
N LEU A 151 -21.73 7.89 7.55
CA LEU A 151 -20.39 8.03 6.98
C LEU A 151 -19.41 6.99 7.57
N SER A 152 -19.37 6.86 8.89
CA SER A 152 -18.50 5.89 9.56
C SER A 152 -18.76 4.44 9.11
N ARG A 153 -20.05 4.08 8.97
CA ARG A 153 -20.46 2.75 8.49
C ARG A 153 -20.01 2.50 7.06
N VAL A 154 -20.12 3.50 6.19
CA VAL A 154 -19.70 3.39 4.79
C VAL A 154 -18.19 3.30 4.67
N PHE A 155 -17.42 4.05 5.46
CA PHE A 155 -15.97 3.88 5.51
C PHE A 155 -15.55 2.50 6.04
N SER A 156 -16.31 1.90 6.97
CA SER A 156 -16.07 0.51 7.40
C SER A 156 -16.28 -0.48 6.24
N TRP A 157 -17.34 -0.32 5.44
CA TRP A 157 -17.56 -1.13 4.24
C TRP A 157 -16.47 -0.91 3.17
N PHE A 158 -16.07 0.33 2.99
CA PHE A 158 -14.99 0.70 2.07
C PHE A 158 -13.67 0.02 2.47
N TYR A 159 -13.31 0.08 3.75
CA TYR A 159 -12.13 -0.60 4.28
C TYR A 159 -12.23 -2.13 4.18
N PHE A 160 -13.39 -2.70 4.46
CA PHE A 160 -13.64 -4.13 4.27
C PHE A 160 -13.46 -4.53 2.80
N SER A 161 -13.98 -3.73 1.87
CA SER A 161 -13.85 -4.02 0.42
C SER A 161 -12.40 -3.99 -0.07
N ILE A 162 -11.57 -3.11 0.49
CA ILE A 162 -10.12 -3.06 0.23
C ILE A 162 -9.46 -4.39 0.61
N ASN A 163 -9.69 -4.84 1.84
CA ASN A 163 -9.04 -6.05 2.36
C ASN A 163 -9.60 -7.33 1.70
N LEU A 164 -10.89 -7.36 1.40
CA LEU A 164 -11.51 -8.46 0.67
C LEU A 164 -10.94 -8.59 -0.76
N GLY A 165 -10.81 -7.46 -1.47
CA GLY A 165 -10.19 -7.41 -2.79
C GLY A 165 -8.74 -7.88 -2.76
N ALA A 166 -7.96 -7.38 -1.81
CA ALA A 166 -6.56 -7.78 -1.61
C ALA A 166 -6.43 -9.27 -1.28
N PHE A 167 -7.17 -9.76 -0.29
CA PHE A 167 -7.16 -11.17 0.11
C PHE A 167 -7.51 -12.10 -1.05
N SER A 168 -8.63 -11.82 -1.73
CA SER A 168 -9.10 -12.66 -2.84
C SER A 168 -8.11 -12.68 -4.00
N SER A 169 -7.52 -11.54 -4.34
CA SER A 169 -6.58 -11.44 -5.46
C SER A 169 -5.23 -12.11 -5.16
N MET A 170 -4.72 -11.99 -3.94
CA MET A 170 -3.48 -12.63 -3.52
C MET A 170 -3.59 -14.17 -3.47
N LEU A 171 -4.81 -14.72 -3.41
CA LEU A 171 -5.06 -16.14 -3.60
C LEU A 171 -5.23 -16.52 -5.08
N ALA A 172 -6.00 -15.71 -5.81
CA ALA A 172 -6.40 -16.04 -7.18
C ALA A 172 -5.30 -15.81 -8.21
N THR A 173 -4.56 -14.70 -8.15
CA THR A 173 -3.59 -14.36 -9.21
C THR A 173 -2.33 -15.25 -9.22
N PRO A 174 -1.76 -15.69 -8.08
CA PRO A 174 -0.71 -16.69 -8.10
C PRO A 174 -1.18 -18.03 -8.67
N TRP A 175 -2.41 -18.44 -8.35
CA TRP A 175 -3.00 -19.63 -8.92
C TRP A 175 -3.20 -19.52 -10.45
N LEU A 176 -3.67 -18.36 -10.93
CA LEU A 176 -3.77 -18.08 -12.38
C LEU A 176 -2.39 -18.11 -13.05
N MET A 177 -1.36 -17.55 -12.40
CA MET A 177 0.00 -17.54 -12.91
C MET A 177 0.52 -18.96 -13.09
N GLU A 178 0.37 -19.80 -12.09
CA GLU A 178 0.86 -21.18 -12.06
C GLU A 178 0.16 -22.07 -13.11
N HIS A 179 -1.18 -21.96 -13.24
CA HIS A 179 -1.97 -22.87 -14.07
C HIS A 179 -2.25 -22.35 -15.48
N HIS A 180 -2.25 -21.04 -15.69
CA HIS A 180 -2.68 -20.40 -16.93
C HIS A 180 -1.68 -19.38 -17.48
N GLY A 181 -0.59 -19.13 -16.76
CA GLY A 181 0.49 -18.24 -17.17
C GLY A 181 0.21 -16.75 -16.99
N PRO A 182 1.20 -15.91 -17.34
CA PRO A 182 1.20 -14.46 -17.06
C PRO A 182 0.06 -13.71 -17.75
N ALA A 183 -0.30 -14.08 -18.99
CA ALA A 183 -1.32 -13.38 -19.77
C ALA A 183 -2.67 -13.32 -19.02
N LEU A 184 -3.12 -14.44 -18.43
CA LEU A 184 -4.37 -14.47 -17.66
C LEU A 184 -4.18 -13.88 -16.25
N ALA A 185 -3.03 -14.10 -15.61
CA ALA A 185 -2.75 -13.59 -14.28
C ALA A 185 -2.74 -12.04 -14.23
N PHE A 186 -2.26 -11.36 -15.28
CA PHE A 186 -2.35 -9.92 -15.42
C PHE A 186 -3.63 -9.44 -16.13
N GLY A 187 -4.17 -10.25 -17.04
CA GLY A 187 -5.35 -9.90 -17.84
C GLY A 187 -6.64 -9.88 -17.03
N VAL A 188 -6.87 -10.88 -16.17
CA VAL A 188 -8.08 -10.95 -15.32
C VAL A 188 -8.23 -9.73 -14.41
N PRO A 189 -7.21 -9.28 -13.65
CA PRO A 189 -7.25 -8.03 -12.92
C PRO A 189 -7.56 -6.82 -13.81
N GLY A 190 -6.97 -6.75 -15.01
CA GLY A 190 -7.20 -5.67 -15.97
C GLY A 190 -8.64 -5.61 -16.46
N VAL A 191 -9.23 -6.76 -16.80
CA VAL A 191 -10.64 -6.86 -17.21
C VAL A 191 -11.58 -6.46 -16.08
N LEU A 192 -11.32 -6.90 -14.84
CA LEU A 192 -12.10 -6.50 -13.67
C LEU A 192 -12.02 -4.99 -13.45
N MET A 193 -10.85 -4.39 -13.62
CA MET A 193 -10.71 -2.93 -13.51
C MET A 193 -11.44 -2.19 -14.63
N LEU A 194 -11.45 -2.71 -15.84
CA LEU A 194 -12.24 -2.14 -16.95
C LEU A 194 -13.73 -2.19 -16.64
N ILE A 195 -14.25 -3.35 -16.19
CA ILE A 195 -15.65 -3.50 -15.80
C ILE A 195 -15.99 -2.52 -14.66
N ALA A 196 -15.13 -2.42 -13.64
CA ALA A 196 -15.33 -1.48 -12.54
C ALA A 196 -15.36 -0.03 -13.01
N THR A 197 -14.49 0.35 -13.94
CA THR A 197 -14.47 1.69 -14.54
C THR A 197 -15.76 1.99 -15.31
N LEU A 198 -16.28 1.02 -16.07
CA LEU A 198 -17.56 1.14 -16.80
C LEU A 198 -18.74 1.27 -15.82
N VAL A 199 -18.76 0.47 -14.75
CA VAL A 199 -19.79 0.55 -13.70
C VAL A 199 -19.73 1.91 -12.98
N PHE A 200 -18.53 2.38 -12.65
CA PHE A 200 -18.34 3.71 -12.06
C PHE A 200 -18.81 4.82 -13.00
N TRP A 201 -18.46 4.74 -14.29
CA TRP A 201 -18.95 5.66 -15.30
C TRP A 201 -20.48 5.62 -15.43
N TRP A 202 -21.10 4.45 -15.32
CA TRP A 202 -22.57 4.32 -15.33
C TRP A 202 -23.22 5.03 -14.14
N GLY A 203 -22.57 4.97 -12.96
CA GLY A 203 -22.99 5.68 -11.75
C GLY A 203 -22.92 7.22 -11.82
N ARG A 204 -22.29 7.81 -12.85
CA ARG A 204 -21.94 9.24 -12.93
C ARG A 204 -23.07 10.24 -12.65
N LYS A 205 -24.32 9.89 -12.97
CA LYS A 205 -25.49 10.75 -12.71
C LYS A 205 -25.97 10.68 -11.26
N ARG A 206 -25.48 9.72 -10.48
CA ARG A 206 -25.83 9.52 -9.07
C ARG A 206 -24.84 10.17 -8.12
N PHE A 207 -23.67 10.54 -8.64
CA PHE A 207 -22.61 11.15 -7.84
C PHE A 207 -22.82 12.65 -7.64
N VAL A 208 -22.28 13.14 -6.53
CA VAL A 208 -21.97 14.55 -6.31
C VAL A 208 -20.62 14.83 -6.95
N HIS A 209 -20.54 15.83 -7.82
CA HIS A 209 -19.34 16.23 -8.52
C HIS A 209 -18.86 17.57 -7.96
N ILE A 210 -17.95 17.52 -6.98
CA ILE A 210 -17.32 18.73 -6.46
C ILE A 210 -16.39 19.31 -7.54
N PRO A 211 -16.58 20.57 -7.95
CA PRO A 211 -15.69 21.21 -8.91
C PRO A 211 -14.29 21.41 -8.31
N PRO A 212 -13.23 21.46 -9.14
CA PRO A 212 -11.89 21.72 -8.65
C PRO A 212 -11.80 23.11 -7.98
N ALA A 213 -11.08 23.16 -6.85
CA ALA A 213 -10.92 24.39 -6.06
C ALA A 213 -9.78 25.30 -6.60
N GLY A 214 -9.06 24.86 -7.62
CA GLY A 214 -7.86 25.56 -8.14
C GLY A 214 -6.64 25.35 -7.25
N MET A 215 -5.62 26.18 -7.44
CA MET A 215 -4.30 26.01 -6.79
C MET A 215 -4.18 26.77 -5.45
N THR A 216 -5.28 27.14 -4.82
CA THR A 216 -5.27 27.93 -3.56
C THR A 216 -4.58 27.20 -2.42
N PHE A 217 -4.76 25.88 -2.31
CA PHE A 217 -4.11 25.08 -1.28
C PHE A 217 -2.57 25.03 -1.43
N VAL A 218 -2.03 25.16 -2.66
CA VAL A 218 -0.58 25.18 -2.89
C VAL A 218 0.06 26.38 -2.21
N ARG A 219 -0.60 27.55 -2.25
CA ARG A 219 -0.10 28.77 -1.57
C ARG A 219 -0.03 28.57 -0.05
N GLU A 220 -0.97 27.86 0.53
CA GLU A 220 -1.03 27.57 1.96
C GLU A 220 0.07 26.56 2.38
N VAL A 221 0.25 25.51 1.61
CA VAL A 221 1.34 24.53 1.78
C VAL A 221 2.71 25.19 1.70
N LEU A 222 2.91 26.12 0.77
CA LEU A 222 4.17 26.87 0.59
C LEU A 222 4.32 28.07 1.53
N SER A 223 3.35 28.31 2.43
CA SER A 223 3.51 29.33 3.48
C SER A 223 4.59 28.93 4.48
N GLY A 224 5.13 29.92 5.22
CA GLY A 224 6.16 29.68 6.24
C GLY A 224 5.72 28.67 7.31
N ASP A 225 4.45 28.72 7.73
CA ASP A 225 3.89 27.78 8.72
C ASP A 225 3.65 26.40 8.11
N GLY A 226 3.18 26.32 6.86
CA GLY A 226 3.03 25.07 6.12
C GLY A 226 4.37 24.34 5.97
N LEU A 227 5.42 25.02 5.52
CA LEU A 227 6.75 24.44 5.37
C LEU A 227 7.37 24.00 6.72
N ARG A 228 7.13 24.77 7.79
CA ARG A 228 7.58 24.39 9.14
C ARG A 228 6.88 23.13 9.64
N LEU A 229 5.57 23.00 9.41
CA LEU A 229 4.81 21.80 9.73
C LEU A 229 5.34 20.59 8.94
N LEU A 230 5.52 20.73 7.63
CA LEU A 230 6.05 19.65 6.78
C LEU A 230 7.46 19.23 7.21
N GLY A 231 8.32 20.18 7.57
CA GLY A 231 9.66 19.88 8.10
C GLY A 231 9.62 19.07 9.39
N ARG A 232 8.70 19.39 10.32
CA ARG A 232 8.51 18.61 11.55
C ARG A 232 7.99 17.20 11.28
N LEU A 233 7.01 17.05 10.38
CA LEU A 233 6.46 15.77 10.01
C LEU A 233 7.46 14.92 9.24
N SER A 234 8.28 15.51 8.37
CA SER A 234 9.33 14.81 7.62
C SER A 234 10.27 14.03 8.52
N LEU A 235 10.62 14.60 9.69
CA LEU A 235 11.48 13.90 10.65
C LEU A 235 10.83 12.59 11.13
N ILE A 236 9.55 12.61 11.46
CA ILE A 236 8.82 11.39 11.85
C ILE A 236 8.67 10.42 10.67
N TYR A 237 8.37 10.95 9.48
CA TYR A 237 8.15 10.14 8.27
C TYR A 237 9.41 9.45 7.78
N LEU A 238 10.60 9.99 8.01
CA LEU A 238 11.86 9.33 7.70
C LEU A 238 12.03 8.02 8.51
N PHE A 239 11.65 8.01 9.77
CA PHE A 239 11.69 6.79 10.59
C PHE A 239 10.61 5.79 10.14
N ILE A 240 9.41 6.28 9.80
CA ILE A 240 8.33 5.45 9.27
C ILE A 240 8.70 4.89 7.89
N ALA A 241 9.48 5.61 7.08
CA ALA A 241 9.98 5.11 5.80
C ALA A 241 10.84 3.84 5.97
N VAL A 242 11.62 3.73 7.04
CA VAL A 242 12.37 2.49 7.33
C VAL A 242 11.43 1.33 7.65
N PHE A 243 10.34 1.55 8.37
CA PHE A 243 9.30 0.53 8.56
C PHE A 243 8.75 0.03 7.21
N TRP A 244 8.42 0.95 6.30
CA TRP A 244 7.92 0.57 4.97
C TRP A 244 8.97 -0.12 4.10
N ALA A 245 10.26 0.25 4.25
CA ALA A 245 11.37 -0.43 3.58
C ALA A 245 11.46 -1.92 3.96
N LEU A 246 11.07 -2.27 5.19
CA LEU A 246 10.96 -3.66 5.63
C LEU A 246 9.62 -4.27 5.24
N PHE A 247 8.51 -3.62 5.57
CA PHE A 247 7.16 -4.16 5.39
C PHE A 247 6.88 -4.61 3.95
N ASP A 248 7.22 -3.79 2.97
CA ASP A 248 6.93 -4.08 1.56
C ASP A 248 7.81 -5.20 0.97
N GLN A 249 8.83 -5.68 1.69
CA GLN A 249 9.58 -6.88 1.30
C GLN A 249 8.75 -8.17 1.39
N THR A 250 7.60 -8.13 2.05
CA THR A 250 6.62 -9.22 2.03
C THR A 250 6.16 -9.58 0.63
N GLY A 251 6.13 -8.62 -0.30
CA GLY A 251 5.80 -8.86 -1.72
C GLY A 251 7.02 -9.14 -2.62
N SER A 252 8.23 -9.16 -2.08
CA SER A 252 9.46 -9.39 -2.84
C SER A 252 10.35 -10.43 -2.18
N ALA A 253 11.23 -10.04 -1.26
CA ALA A 253 12.21 -10.94 -0.63
C ALA A 253 11.54 -12.12 0.08
N TRP A 254 10.40 -11.91 0.76
CA TRP A 254 9.70 -13.00 1.45
C TRP A 254 9.07 -14.00 0.47
N VAL A 255 8.58 -13.55 -0.68
CA VAL A 255 8.04 -14.45 -1.72
C VAL A 255 9.17 -15.32 -2.30
N LEU A 256 10.33 -14.73 -2.59
CA LEU A 256 11.51 -15.47 -3.06
C LEU A 256 12.04 -16.45 -2.02
N GLN A 257 11.99 -16.09 -0.73
CA GLN A 257 12.33 -17.00 0.36
C GLN A 257 11.32 -18.15 0.44
N ALA A 258 10.01 -17.86 0.33
CA ALA A 258 8.96 -18.86 0.37
C ALA A 258 9.13 -19.94 -0.72
N GLN A 259 9.68 -19.60 -1.90
CA GLN A 259 9.97 -20.56 -2.96
C GLN A 259 10.98 -21.67 -2.55
N LYS A 260 11.77 -21.40 -1.50
CA LYS A 260 12.81 -22.32 -0.98
C LYS A 260 12.35 -23.06 0.28
N MET A 261 11.07 -22.95 0.64
CA MET A 261 10.47 -23.52 1.85
C MET A 261 9.56 -24.70 1.53
N ASP A 262 9.18 -25.46 2.55
CA ASP A 262 8.11 -26.44 2.44
C ASP A 262 6.76 -25.73 2.41
N HIS A 263 6.01 -25.90 1.32
CA HIS A 263 4.75 -25.24 1.03
C HIS A 263 3.53 -25.94 1.66
N GLU A 264 3.70 -27.12 2.22
CA GLU A 264 2.60 -27.85 2.83
C GLU A 264 2.28 -27.31 4.22
N LEU A 265 1.04 -26.86 4.41
CA LEU A 265 0.54 -26.39 5.70
C LEU A 265 -0.85 -27.01 5.96
N PHE A 266 -0.97 -27.81 7.01
CA PHE A 266 -2.21 -28.53 7.37
C PHE A 266 -2.83 -29.36 6.21
N GLY A 267 -2.00 -29.98 5.38
CA GLY A 267 -2.43 -30.77 4.21
C GLY A 267 -2.85 -29.93 3.01
N ILE A 268 -2.61 -28.61 3.03
CA ILE A 268 -2.89 -27.69 1.91
C ILE A 268 -1.54 -27.20 1.36
N ASN A 269 -1.36 -27.31 0.04
CA ASN A 269 -0.22 -26.74 -0.64
C ASN A 269 -0.46 -25.25 -0.94
N ILE A 270 0.34 -24.37 -0.33
CA ILE A 270 0.25 -22.91 -0.48
C ILE A 270 1.32 -22.47 -1.45
N LEU A 271 0.93 -21.81 -2.56
CA LEU A 271 1.91 -21.22 -3.47
C LEU A 271 2.69 -20.09 -2.77
N PRO A 272 4.00 -19.93 -3.03
CA PRO A 272 4.84 -18.95 -2.35
C PRO A 272 4.26 -17.53 -2.32
N ALA A 273 3.68 -17.07 -3.42
CA ALA A 273 3.07 -15.74 -3.50
C ALA A 273 1.72 -15.63 -2.76
N GLN A 274 1.02 -16.74 -2.53
CA GLN A 274 -0.27 -16.76 -1.81
C GLN A 274 -0.14 -16.45 -0.32
N ILE A 275 1.03 -16.66 0.29
CA ILE A 275 1.26 -16.37 1.71
C ILE A 275 0.98 -14.89 2.04
N GLN A 276 1.11 -14.01 1.08
CA GLN A 276 0.81 -12.58 1.23
C GLN A 276 -0.65 -12.31 1.62
N ALA A 277 -1.57 -13.22 1.28
CA ALA A 277 -2.99 -13.14 1.66
C ALA A 277 -3.20 -13.18 3.20
N ALA A 278 -2.21 -13.66 3.96
CA ALA A 278 -2.25 -13.61 5.41
C ALA A 278 -2.38 -12.18 5.95
N ASN A 279 -1.69 -11.19 5.34
CA ASN A 279 -1.71 -9.81 5.83
C ASN A 279 -3.12 -9.17 5.82
N PRO A 280 -3.87 -9.06 4.70
CA PRO A 280 -5.19 -8.44 4.73
C PRO A 280 -6.20 -9.19 5.62
N LEU A 281 -6.08 -10.52 5.74
CA LEU A 281 -6.88 -11.29 6.67
C LEU A 281 -6.56 -10.92 8.13
N LEU A 282 -5.28 -10.90 8.48
CA LEU A 282 -4.79 -10.55 9.82
C LEU A 282 -5.13 -9.10 10.18
N VAL A 283 -5.03 -8.16 9.26
CA VAL A 283 -5.41 -6.76 9.47
C VAL A 283 -6.86 -6.66 9.93
N MET A 284 -7.78 -7.36 9.27
CA MET A 284 -9.20 -7.36 9.64
C MET A 284 -9.45 -7.93 11.06
N LEU A 285 -8.62 -8.88 11.49
CA LEU A 285 -8.73 -9.51 12.82
C LEU A 285 -8.00 -8.69 13.90
N LEU A 286 -6.81 -8.19 13.61
CA LEU A 286 -5.95 -7.55 14.59
C LEU A 286 -6.36 -6.12 14.92
N ILE A 287 -6.93 -5.37 13.97
CA ILE A 287 -7.41 -4.00 14.26
C ILE A 287 -8.43 -3.98 15.41
N PRO A 288 -9.52 -4.76 15.37
CA PRO A 288 -10.44 -4.83 16.51
C PRO A 288 -9.77 -5.34 17.78
N LEU A 289 -8.92 -6.37 17.68
CA LEU A 289 -8.21 -6.93 18.83
C LEU A 289 -7.35 -5.87 19.52
N PHE A 290 -6.55 -5.12 18.78
CA PHE A 290 -5.71 -4.06 19.32
C PHE A 290 -6.55 -2.92 19.89
N SER A 291 -7.58 -2.47 19.17
CA SER A 291 -8.39 -1.33 19.58
C SER A 291 -9.22 -1.60 20.84
N TYR A 292 -9.80 -2.80 20.98
CA TYR A 292 -10.73 -3.11 22.07
C TYR A 292 -10.11 -3.90 23.22
N LYS A 293 -8.97 -4.56 23.01
CA LYS A 293 -8.34 -5.40 24.06
C LYS A 293 -6.91 -4.96 24.38
N VAL A 294 -6.00 -4.93 23.38
CA VAL A 294 -4.57 -4.72 23.64
C VAL A 294 -4.29 -3.30 24.12
N TYR A 295 -4.73 -2.29 23.39
CA TYR A 295 -4.48 -0.89 23.78
C TYR A 295 -5.12 -0.52 25.11
N PRO A 296 -6.38 -0.86 25.42
CA PRO A 296 -6.96 -0.61 26.74
C PRO A 296 -6.23 -1.33 27.87
N ALA A 297 -5.77 -2.57 27.65
CA ALA A 297 -5.00 -3.32 28.66
C ALA A 297 -3.64 -2.68 28.97
N VAL A 298 -2.89 -2.31 27.91
CA VAL A 298 -1.59 -1.63 28.08
C VAL A 298 -1.75 -0.24 28.67
N SER A 299 -2.81 0.50 28.30
CA SER A 299 -3.07 1.86 28.82
C SER A 299 -3.38 1.89 30.31
N ARG A 300 -3.79 0.76 30.93
CA ARG A 300 -3.95 0.63 32.39
C ARG A 300 -2.60 0.65 33.12
N LEU A 301 -1.54 0.18 32.44
CA LEU A 301 -0.20 0.06 33.04
C LEU A 301 0.69 1.26 32.68
N TRP A 302 0.51 1.82 31.50
CA TRP A 302 1.37 2.87 30.97
C TRP A 302 0.61 3.74 29.94
N THR A 303 0.74 5.08 30.05
CA THR A 303 0.09 6.01 29.10
C THR A 303 0.57 5.77 27.69
N LEU A 304 -0.31 5.28 26.82
CA LEU A 304 0.00 4.86 25.46
C LEU A 304 -0.30 6.01 24.45
N THR A 305 0.70 6.90 24.25
CA THR A 305 0.59 7.96 23.24
C THR A 305 0.80 7.42 21.83
N GLN A 306 0.42 8.19 20.78
CA GLN A 306 0.62 7.80 19.38
C GLN A 306 2.10 7.49 19.07
N LEU A 307 3.04 8.36 19.47
CA LEU A 307 4.47 8.14 19.24
C LEU A 307 5.01 6.91 20.02
N ARG A 308 4.46 6.60 21.19
CA ARG A 308 4.82 5.38 21.92
C ARG A 308 4.32 4.13 21.23
N LYS A 309 3.10 4.14 20.67
CA LYS A 309 2.60 3.03 19.83
C LYS A 309 3.52 2.78 18.64
N ILE A 310 3.91 3.84 17.93
CA ILE A 310 4.85 3.75 16.80
C ILE A 310 6.19 3.18 17.26
N SER A 311 6.76 3.68 18.37
CA SER A 311 8.03 3.15 18.93
C SER A 311 7.95 1.66 19.21
N ILE A 312 6.91 1.20 19.91
CA ILE A 312 6.72 -0.23 20.22
C ILE A 312 6.58 -1.03 18.92
N GLY A 313 5.77 -0.54 17.97
CA GLY A 313 5.58 -1.18 16.67
C GLY A 313 6.87 -1.34 15.88
N MET A 314 7.80 -0.38 15.96
CA MET A 314 9.13 -0.50 15.34
C MET A 314 9.96 -1.64 15.98
N PHE A 315 9.94 -1.81 17.29
CA PHE A 315 10.58 -2.97 17.93
C PHE A 315 9.90 -4.29 17.58
N VAL A 316 8.57 -4.30 17.47
CA VAL A 316 7.82 -5.48 16.99
C VAL A 316 8.20 -5.81 15.53
N THR A 317 8.51 -4.81 14.71
CA THR A 317 9.03 -5.03 13.35
C THR A 317 10.41 -5.70 13.36
N VAL A 318 11.30 -5.35 14.31
CA VAL A 318 12.59 -6.04 14.51
C VAL A 318 12.36 -7.53 14.80
N LEU A 319 11.42 -7.85 15.72
CA LEU A 319 11.06 -9.24 16.02
C LEU A 319 10.47 -9.95 14.79
N ALA A 320 9.61 -9.26 14.02
CA ALA A 320 9.02 -9.81 12.80
C ALA A 320 10.09 -10.20 11.78
N PHE A 321 11.12 -9.37 11.59
CA PHE A 321 12.19 -9.61 10.63
C PHE A 321 13.28 -10.58 11.12
N SER A 322 13.42 -10.79 12.43
CA SER A 322 14.29 -11.83 12.96
C SER A 322 13.83 -13.25 12.58
N ILE A 323 12.54 -13.44 12.32
CA ILE A 323 11.98 -14.73 11.89
C ILE A 323 12.44 -15.09 10.46
N PRO A 324 12.23 -14.28 9.40
CA PRO A 324 12.76 -14.58 8.07
C PRO A 324 14.29 -14.59 8.04
N THR A 325 15.00 -13.87 8.91
CA THR A 325 16.43 -14.01 9.08
C THR A 325 16.78 -15.44 9.50
N TRP A 326 16.12 -15.95 10.53
CA TRP A 326 16.32 -17.33 11.00
C TRP A 326 15.91 -18.36 9.93
N ILE A 327 14.77 -18.16 9.25
CA ILE A 327 14.34 -19.01 8.14
C ILE A 327 15.44 -19.09 7.08
N GLN A 328 16.02 -17.96 6.71
CA GLN A 328 17.05 -17.92 5.70
C GLN A 328 18.34 -18.62 6.15
N MET A 329 18.73 -18.50 7.42
CA MET A 329 19.85 -19.27 7.98
C MET A 329 19.65 -20.78 7.84
N GLN A 330 18.41 -21.27 8.04
CA GLN A 330 18.08 -22.69 7.83
C GLN A 330 18.20 -23.09 6.35
N ILE A 331 17.71 -22.23 5.44
CA ILE A 331 17.81 -22.46 3.99
C ILE A 331 19.27 -22.47 3.55
N ASP A 332 20.09 -21.53 4.03
CA ASP A 332 21.50 -21.43 3.69
C ASP A 332 22.31 -22.65 4.17
N GLN A 333 21.83 -23.37 5.19
CA GLN A 333 22.37 -24.63 5.69
C GLN A 333 21.81 -25.87 4.95
N GLY A 334 21.01 -25.68 3.90
CA GLY A 334 20.40 -26.75 3.12
C GLY A 334 19.10 -27.31 3.71
N GLY A 335 18.52 -26.66 4.74
CA GLY A 335 17.24 -27.01 5.30
C GLY A 335 16.06 -26.51 4.42
N VAL A 336 14.88 -27.13 4.63
CA VAL A 336 13.62 -26.76 3.97
C VAL A 336 12.58 -26.46 5.07
N PRO A 337 12.64 -25.26 5.71
CA PRO A 337 11.73 -24.91 6.78
C PRO A 337 10.30 -24.76 6.25
N SER A 338 9.29 -25.09 7.10
CA SER A 338 7.88 -24.95 6.75
C SER A 338 7.47 -23.48 6.55
N ILE A 339 6.60 -23.21 5.57
CA ILE A 339 5.98 -21.90 5.29
C ILE A 339 5.17 -21.37 6.49
N GLY A 340 4.79 -22.23 7.43
CA GLY A 340 4.17 -21.84 8.69
C GLY A 340 5.00 -20.84 9.52
N TRP A 341 6.32 -20.87 9.40
CA TRP A 341 7.20 -19.87 10.05
C TRP A 341 7.04 -18.46 9.44
N GLN A 342 6.86 -18.38 8.12
CA GLN A 342 6.50 -17.09 7.52
C GLN A 342 5.13 -16.61 7.93
N LEU A 343 4.14 -17.52 8.09
CA LEU A 343 2.82 -17.13 8.61
C LEU A 343 2.93 -16.53 10.02
N LEU A 344 3.78 -17.10 10.89
CA LEU A 344 4.10 -16.50 12.19
C LEU A 344 4.72 -15.11 12.05
N ALA A 345 5.66 -14.95 11.11
CA ALA A 345 6.27 -13.66 10.83
C ALA A 345 5.22 -12.63 10.36
N TYR A 346 4.24 -13.03 9.55
CA TYR A 346 3.10 -12.18 9.16
C TYR A 346 2.24 -11.76 10.35
N VAL A 347 1.96 -12.64 11.30
CA VAL A 347 1.21 -12.29 12.52
C VAL A 347 1.93 -11.19 13.29
N VAL A 348 3.23 -11.32 13.48
CA VAL A 348 4.05 -10.34 14.21
C VAL A 348 4.17 -9.04 13.41
N LEU A 349 4.43 -9.12 12.10
CA LEU A 349 4.57 -7.95 11.24
C LEU A 349 3.27 -7.17 11.09
N THR A 350 2.13 -7.85 10.93
CA THR A 350 0.82 -7.19 10.84
C THR A 350 0.43 -6.55 12.19
N SER A 351 0.84 -7.14 13.31
CA SER A 351 0.73 -6.48 14.62
C SER A 351 1.53 -5.18 14.68
N ALA A 352 2.75 -5.19 14.13
CA ALA A 352 3.56 -3.98 14.00
C ALA A 352 2.91 -2.95 13.06
N GLU A 353 2.32 -3.40 11.94
CA GLU A 353 1.61 -2.53 10.99
C GLU A 353 0.45 -1.79 11.66
N VAL A 354 -0.37 -2.48 12.44
CA VAL A 354 -1.47 -1.86 13.21
C VAL A 354 -0.93 -0.79 14.16
N MET A 355 0.22 -1.03 14.78
CA MET A 355 0.84 -0.09 15.74
C MET A 355 1.52 1.08 15.03
N VAL A 356 2.18 0.87 13.90
CA VAL A 356 2.96 1.89 13.19
C VAL A 356 2.09 2.62 12.17
N ALA A 357 1.57 1.91 11.16
CA ALA A 357 0.94 2.52 9.99
C ALA A 357 -0.37 3.24 10.33
N ILE A 358 -1.27 2.55 11.05
CA ILE A 358 -2.57 3.13 11.43
C ILE A 358 -2.37 4.29 12.40
N THR A 359 -1.48 4.14 13.38
CA THR A 359 -1.20 5.20 14.35
C THR A 359 -0.50 6.40 13.68
N ALA A 360 0.41 6.17 12.73
CA ALA A 360 1.06 7.25 12.01
C ALA A 360 0.09 8.01 11.09
N LEU A 361 -0.88 7.32 10.51
CA LEU A 361 -1.96 7.93 9.74
C LEU A 361 -2.84 8.82 10.63
N GLU A 362 -3.25 8.31 11.80
CA GLU A 362 -3.99 9.05 12.83
C GLU A 362 -3.18 10.28 13.32
N PHE A 363 -1.90 10.06 13.63
CA PHE A 363 -0.98 11.13 14.03
C PHE A 363 -0.92 12.23 12.98
N SER A 364 -0.70 11.87 11.71
CA SER A 364 -0.62 12.82 10.60
C SER A 364 -1.89 13.66 10.48
N TYR A 365 -3.05 13.03 10.62
CA TYR A 365 -4.35 13.71 10.58
C TYR A 365 -4.53 14.70 11.74
N THR A 366 -4.09 14.36 12.95
CA THR A 366 -4.21 15.20 14.14
C THR A 366 -3.23 16.37 14.16
N GLN A 367 -2.08 16.24 13.48
CA GLN A 367 -1.08 17.30 13.37
C GLN A 367 -1.38 18.33 12.25
N ALA A 368 -2.36 18.04 11.38
CA ALA A 368 -2.65 18.86 10.20
C ALA A 368 -3.74 19.90 10.46
N PRO A 369 -3.52 21.20 10.16
CA PRO A 369 -4.58 22.19 10.07
C PRO A 369 -5.67 21.76 9.09
N ARG A 370 -6.92 22.26 9.29
CA ARG A 370 -8.08 21.89 8.46
C ARG A 370 -7.82 21.95 6.96
N THR A 371 -7.18 23.02 6.54
CA THR A 371 -6.91 23.37 5.15
C THR A 371 -5.80 22.51 4.53
N MET A 372 -4.88 21.94 5.33
CA MET A 372 -3.76 21.14 4.87
C MET A 372 -3.96 19.62 5.04
N LYS A 373 -5.09 19.17 5.61
CA LYS A 373 -5.28 17.74 5.96
C LYS A 373 -5.07 16.81 4.77
N SER A 374 -5.70 17.08 3.63
CA SER A 374 -5.56 16.24 2.43
C SER A 374 -4.11 16.17 1.94
N PHE A 375 -3.40 17.31 1.98
CA PHE A 375 -2.01 17.35 1.56
C PHE A 375 -1.09 16.59 2.53
N VAL A 376 -1.27 16.78 3.84
CA VAL A 376 -0.48 16.06 4.86
C VAL A 376 -0.70 14.55 4.77
N MET A 377 -1.93 14.09 4.47
CA MET A 377 -2.22 12.68 4.24
C MET A 377 -1.53 12.13 2.99
N ALA A 378 -1.50 12.90 1.89
CA ALA A 378 -0.73 12.55 0.70
C ALA A 378 0.78 12.57 0.97
N PHE A 379 1.25 13.53 1.76
CA PHE A 379 2.66 13.64 2.19
C PHE A 379 3.07 12.47 3.09
N PHE A 380 2.17 11.96 3.94
CA PHE A 380 2.41 10.71 4.68
C PHE A 380 2.67 9.52 3.75
N MET A 381 1.95 9.41 2.63
CA MET A 381 2.17 8.33 1.65
C MET A 381 3.57 8.38 1.03
N MET A 382 4.22 9.55 1.00
CA MET A 382 5.62 9.65 0.57
C MET A 382 6.58 8.90 1.49
N SER A 383 6.25 8.66 2.76
CA SER A 383 7.07 7.79 3.62
C SER A 383 7.17 6.37 3.06
N ILE A 384 6.09 5.86 2.46
CA ILE A 384 6.08 4.56 1.78
C ILE A 384 6.96 4.62 0.53
N ALA A 385 6.82 5.70 -0.27
CA ALA A 385 7.63 5.89 -1.47
C ALA A 385 9.14 5.96 -1.15
N VAL A 386 9.52 6.72 -0.13
CA VAL A 386 10.93 6.86 0.30
C VAL A 386 11.49 5.55 0.83
N GLY A 387 10.71 4.81 1.64
CA GLY A 387 11.12 3.50 2.15
C GLY A 387 11.39 2.50 1.02
N ASN A 388 10.49 2.44 0.04
CA ASN A 388 10.65 1.58 -1.12
C ASN A 388 11.78 2.03 -2.05
N LEU A 389 11.97 3.34 -2.25
CA LEU A 389 13.11 3.87 -3.01
C LEU A 389 14.44 3.49 -2.36
N PHE A 390 14.53 3.58 -1.04
CA PHE A 390 15.71 3.12 -0.29
C PHE A 390 15.95 1.63 -0.50
N THR A 391 14.93 0.78 -0.37
CA THR A 391 15.06 -0.67 -0.59
C THR A 391 15.45 -1.00 -2.04
N SER A 392 14.90 -0.28 -3.01
CA SER A 392 15.31 -0.37 -4.42
C SER A 392 16.79 -0.05 -4.60
N ALA A 393 17.22 1.09 -4.06
CA ALA A 393 18.63 1.53 -4.15
C ALA A 393 19.57 0.51 -3.50
N VAL A 394 19.23 -0.03 -2.32
CA VAL A 394 20.00 -1.09 -1.67
C VAL A 394 20.15 -2.29 -2.59
N ASN A 395 19.06 -2.78 -3.18
CA ASN A 395 19.10 -3.97 -4.05
C ASN A 395 19.95 -3.76 -5.30
N PHE A 396 19.86 -2.60 -5.95
CA PHE A 396 20.74 -2.29 -7.09
C PHE A 396 22.21 -2.12 -6.68
N PHE A 397 22.48 -1.54 -5.50
CA PHE A 397 23.85 -1.35 -5.00
C PHE A 397 24.53 -2.67 -4.61
N ILE A 398 23.79 -3.62 -4.03
CA ILE A 398 24.33 -4.91 -3.61
C ILE A 398 24.47 -5.90 -4.76
N MET A 399 23.85 -5.66 -5.91
CA MET A 399 23.92 -6.51 -7.09
C MET A 399 25.31 -6.41 -7.73
N ASN A 400 25.94 -7.56 -8.00
CA ASN A 400 27.17 -7.68 -8.75
C ASN A 400 26.88 -7.77 -10.25
N GLN A 401 27.92 -7.63 -11.09
CA GLN A 401 27.78 -7.72 -12.56
C GLN A 401 27.36 -9.12 -13.04
N ASP A 402 27.65 -10.15 -12.29
CA ASP A 402 27.24 -11.53 -12.56
C ASP A 402 25.84 -11.90 -12.05
N GLY A 403 25.09 -10.91 -11.52
CA GLY A 403 23.74 -11.10 -10.94
C GLY A 403 23.74 -11.64 -9.51
N SER A 404 24.89 -11.98 -8.94
CA SER A 404 24.99 -12.35 -7.52
C SER A 404 24.80 -11.14 -6.60
N SER A 405 24.59 -11.37 -5.30
CA SER A 405 24.39 -10.31 -4.32
C SER A 405 25.56 -10.22 -3.34
N LYS A 406 26.00 -8.99 -3.03
CA LYS A 406 26.96 -8.70 -1.96
C LYS A 406 26.42 -9.03 -0.57
N LEU A 407 25.09 -8.96 -0.41
CA LEU A 407 24.39 -9.43 0.78
C LEU A 407 23.58 -10.68 0.40
N ALA A 408 24.26 -11.83 0.40
CA ALA A 408 23.62 -13.10 0.07
C ALA A 408 22.98 -13.75 1.30
N GLY A 409 21.92 -14.55 1.08
CA GLY A 409 21.29 -15.36 2.11
C GLY A 409 20.81 -14.55 3.32
N ALA A 410 21.10 -15.05 4.51
CA ALA A 410 20.68 -14.45 5.78
C ALA A 410 21.20 -13.02 6.00
N ALA A 411 22.37 -12.67 5.45
CA ALA A 411 22.97 -11.34 5.60
C ALA A 411 22.06 -10.22 5.06
N TYR A 412 21.25 -10.49 4.05
CA TYR A 412 20.26 -9.54 3.53
C TYR A 412 19.19 -9.19 4.57
N TYR A 413 18.63 -10.18 5.22
CA TYR A 413 17.59 -9.99 6.25
C TYR A 413 18.18 -9.39 7.54
N GLU A 414 19.41 -9.80 7.91
CA GLU A 414 20.15 -9.22 9.06
C GLU A 414 20.38 -7.73 8.88
N PHE A 415 20.81 -7.29 7.68
CA PHE A 415 21.00 -5.88 7.37
C PHE A 415 19.74 -5.05 7.67
N PHE A 416 18.57 -5.49 7.17
CA PHE A 416 17.32 -4.76 7.39
C PHE A 416 16.85 -4.88 8.85
N THR A 417 17.06 -6.02 9.50
CA THR A 417 16.74 -6.20 10.92
C THR A 417 17.55 -5.24 11.81
N LEU A 418 18.85 -5.14 11.57
CA LEU A 418 19.75 -4.22 12.29
C LEU A 418 19.41 -2.76 11.99
N LEU A 419 19.13 -2.44 10.73
CA LEU A 419 18.68 -1.10 10.32
C LEU A 419 17.42 -0.70 11.10
N MET A 420 16.43 -1.61 11.21
CA MET A 420 15.21 -1.35 11.95
C MET A 420 15.47 -1.21 13.44
N LEU A 421 16.35 -2.01 14.02
CA LEU A 421 16.73 -1.92 15.44
C LEU A 421 17.36 -0.54 15.77
N VAL A 422 18.32 -0.10 14.96
CA VAL A 422 18.93 1.23 15.10
C VAL A 422 17.88 2.32 14.97
N THR A 423 17.00 2.20 13.97
CA THR A 423 15.90 3.14 13.73
C THR A 423 14.95 3.20 14.93
N ALA A 424 14.55 2.05 15.49
CA ALA A 424 13.65 1.98 16.65
C ALA A 424 14.27 2.64 17.90
N VAL A 425 15.56 2.42 18.14
CA VAL A 425 16.29 3.04 19.25
C VAL A 425 16.38 4.55 19.07
N LEU A 426 16.76 5.02 17.89
CA LEU A 426 16.85 6.46 17.58
C LEU A 426 15.47 7.14 17.64
N PHE A 427 14.41 6.46 17.20
CA PHE A 427 13.06 6.99 17.25
C PHE A 427 12.57 7.29 18.67
N ILE A 428 13.04 6.57 19.70
CA ILE A 428 12.73 6.89 21.10
C ILE A 428 13.20 8.31 21.45
N LEU A 429 14.39 8.70 20.99
CA LEU A 429 14.93 10.04 21.21
C LEU A 429 14.11 11.10 20.49
N VAL A 430 13.80 10.85 19.21
CA VAL A 430 12.97 11.76 18.40
C VAL A 430 11.58 11.90 19.00
N ALA A 431 10.94 10.82 19.40
CA ALA A 431 9.62 10.82 20.02
C ALA A 431 9.56 11.60 21.33
N ARG A 432 10.65 11.62 22.10
CA ARG A 432 10.76 12.42 23.35
C ARG A 432 10.96 13.92 23.06
N LEU A 433 11.66 14.25 21.99
CA LEU A 433 11.98 15.63 21.62
C LEU A 433 10.89 16.29 20.76
N TYR A 434 10.02 15.50 20.16
CA TYR A 434 8.97 16.00 19.29
C TYR A 434 7.91 16.78 20.07
N LYS A 435 7.79 18.06 19.74
CA LYS A 435 6.75 18.97 20.26
C LYS A 435 5.75 19.23 19.11
N GLY A 436 4.70 18.44 19.07
CA GLY A 436 3.60 18.61 18.09
C GLY A 436 2.51 19.53 18.62
N GLU A 437 1.83 20.19 17.72
CA GLU A 437 0.58 20.90 17.99
C GLU A 437 -0.56 20.01 17.52
N THR A 438 -1.54 19.74 18.39
CA THR A 438 -2.69 18.91 18.02
C THR A 438 -3.84 19.81 17.58
N PHE A 439 -4.26 19.69 16.33
CA PHE A 439 -5.40 20.42 15.78
C PHE A 439 -6.65 19.55 15.88
N ILE A 440 -7.39 19.67 17.00
CA ILE A 440 -8.71 19.07 17.17
C ILE A 440 -9.76 20.05 16.63
N GLN A 441 -10.77 19.55 15.93
CA GLN A 441 -11.88 20.38 15.49
C GLN A 441 -12.68 20.82 16.70
N GLU A 442 -12.88 22.14 16.87
CA GLU A 442 -13.85 22.67 17.83
C GLU A 442 -15.26 22.27 17.37
N GLU A 443 -16.03 21.65 18.28
CA GLU A 443 -17.46 21.45 18.10
C GLU A 443 -18.13 22.83 18.08
N ARG A 444 -18.86 23.13 17.00
CA ARG A 444 -19.79 24.27 16.92
C ARG A 444 -21.20 23.77 16.99
#